data_62ebfb5066a8c762b9ef36c5829f22c4
#
_entry.id   62ebfb5066a8c762b9ef36c5829f22c4
#
_cell.length_a   1.000
_cell.length_b   1.000
_cell.length_c   1.000
_cell.angle_alpha   90.00
_cell.angle_beta   90.00
_cell.angle_gamma   90.00
#
_symmetry.space_group_name_H-M   'P 1'
#
loop_
_entity.id
_entity.type
_entity.pdbx_description
1 polymer ?
#
loop_
_entity_poly.entity_id
_entity_poly.type
_entity_poly.pdbx_seq_one_letter_code
_entity_poly.pdbx_strand_id
1 'polypeptide(L)'
;MKGISANLTKCIQLGTRLVCADNSGAKELELVAVIGYKGVKRRLPKAGVSDVIVCSVKKGSEKVRKTLVYAVVIRQKKEYKRADGTRIKFSDNAAVLVNSKTYEPIGTEIKTVVAREAVERFSMVGKISQIVL
;
A
#
# COMPACT_ATOMS: atom_id res chain seq x y z
N MET A 1 -4.64 4.32 13.21
CA MET A 1 -3.37 4.22 12.46
C MET A 1 -2.20 4.48 13.39
N LYS A 2 -1.27 3.57 13.43
CA LYS A 2 -0.14 3.61 14.35
C LYS A 2 1.12 4.11 13.61
N GLY A 3 2.00 4.85 14.30
CA GLY A 3 3.29 5.24 13.73
C GLY A 3 4.25 4.07 13.61
N ILE A 4 5.20 4.16 12.70
CA ILE A 4 6.28 3.18 12.53
C ILE A 4 7.60 3.74 13.06
N SER A 5 8.44 2.86 13.61
CA SER A 5 9.69 3.27 14.29
C SER A 5 10.86 3.52 13.34
N ALA A 6 10.67 3.39 12.03
CA ALA A 6 11.70 3.55 11.04
C ALA A 6 11.33 4.59 9.98
N ASN A 7 12.32 5.23 9.37
CA ASN A 7 12.13 6.11 8.22
C ASN A 7 12.35 5.32 6.94
N LEU A 8 11.28 4.90 6.32
CA LEU A 8 11.33 4.05 5.13
C LEU A 8 11.56 4.87 3.86
N THR A 9 12.37 4.33 2.95
CA THR A 9 12.57 4.93 1.63
C THR A 9 11.27 4.86 0.82
N LYS A 10 10.82 6.00 0.30
CA LYS A 10 9.59 6.09 -0.49
C LYS A 10 9.92 6.15 -1.98
N CYS A 11 9.31 5.30 -2.77
CA CYS A 11 9.65 5.19 -4.20
C CYS A 11 8.45 5.22 -5.14
N ILE A 12 7.23 5.10 -4.62
CA ILE A 12 6.02 5.02 -5.45
C ILE A 12 5.52 6.44 -5.70
N GLN A 13 5.60 6.89 -6.93
CA GLN A 13 5.19 8.23 -7.37
C GLN A 13 3.81 8.22 -8.03
N LEU A 14 3.27 9.41 -8.33
CA LEU A 14 2.03 9.56 -9.07
C LEU A 14 2.12 8.84 -10.43
N GLY A 15 1.05 8.15 -10.80
CA GLY A 15 1.00 7.39 -12.04
C GLY A 15 1.63 6.01 -11.99
N THR A 16 2.27 5.63 -10.88
CA THR A 16 2.83 4.28 -10.70
C THR A 16 1.71 3.25 -10.64
N ARG A 17 1.88 2.15 -11.38
CA ARG A 17 0.97 1.01 -11.36
C ARG A 17 1.35 0.05 -10.24
N LEU A 18 0.35 -0.38 -9.48
CA LEU A 18 0.50 -1.28 -8.33
C LEU A 18 -0.37 -2.51 -8.54
N VAL A 19 0.08 -3.64 -8.04
CA VAL A 19 -0.74 -4.86 -8.00
C VAL A 19 -1.66 -4.79 -6.79
N CYS A 20 -2.93 -5.10 -6.98
CA CYS A 20 -3.85 -5.29 -5.85
C CYS A 20 -3.72 -6.73 -5.35
N ALA A 21 -3.36 -6.89 -4.09
CA ALA A 21 -3.02 -8.19 -3.51
C ALA A 21 -4.18 -8.87 -2.76
N ASP A 22 -5.31 -8.19 -2.62
CA ASP A 22 -6.48 -8.74 -1.94
C ASP A 22 -7.49 -9.36 -2.92
N ASN A 23 -8.58 -9.89 -2.38
CA ASN A 23 -9.65 -10.52 -3.15
C ASN A 23 -10.86 -9.60 -3.37
N SER A 24 -10.67 -8.28 -3.30
CA SER A 24 -11.74 -7.29 -3.48
C SER A 24 -12.25 -7.16 -4.92
N GLY A 25 -11.59 -7.79 -5.87
CA GLY A 25 -11.93 -7.74 -7.30
C GLY A 25 -11.06 -6.80 -8.12
N ALA A 26 -10.34 -5.86 -7.52
CA ALA A 26 -9.35 -5.04 -8.21
C ALA A 26 -8.08 -5.85 -8.49
N LYS A 27 -7.45 -5.60 -9.62
CA LYS A 27 -6.18 -6.28 -10.01
C LYS A 27 -5.03 -5.32 -10.15
N GLU A 28 -5.25 -4.17 -10.76
CA GLU A 28 -4.21 -3.17 -11.00
C GLU A 28 -4.70 -1.79 -10.58
N LEU A 29 -3.88 -1.10 -9.82
CA LEU A 29 -4.15 0.23 -9.28
C LEU A 29 -3.14 1.23 -9.84
N GLU A 30 -3.56 2.48 -10.01
CA GLU A 30 -2.67 3.57 -10.38
C GLU A 30 -2.73 4.65 -9.30
N LEU A 31 -1.57 5.05 -8.80
CA LEU A 31 -1.48 6.06 -7.75
C LEU A 31 -1.96 7.43 -8.23
N VAL A 32 -2.91 8.01 -7.51
CA VAL A 32 -3.44 9.35 -7.76
C VAL A 32 -2.98 10.35 -6.71
N ALA A 33 -3.01 9.97 -5.43
CA ALA A 33 -2.63 10.84 -4.33
C ALA A 33 -2.10 10.04 -3.14
N VAL A 34 -1.32 10.70 -2.29
CA VAL A 34 -0.81 10.13 -1.04
C VAL A 34 -1.44 10.87 0.12
N ILE A 35 -2.08 10.16 1.02
CA ILE A 35 -2.72 10.73 2.21
C ILE A 35 -1.65 11.21 3.19
N GLY A 36 -1.81 12.43 3.69
CA GLY A 36 -0.89 13.01 4.66
C GLY A 36 0.40 13.57 4.06
N TYR A 37 0.57 13.53 2.75
CA TYR A 37 1.73 14.12 2.11
C TYR A 37 1.65 15.65 2.18
N LYS A 38 2.66 16.26 2.82
CA LYS A 38 2.83 17.71 2.89
C LYS A 38 3.85 18.12 1.83
N GLY A 39 3.34 18.64 0.72
CA GLY A 39 4.17 18.94 -0.43
C GLY A 39 5.02 20.19 -0.27
N VAL A 40 6.11 20.25 -1.02
CA VAL A 40 6.93 21.42 -1.26
C VAL A 40 6.78 21.76 -2.75
N LYS A 41 6.87 23.02 -3.10
CA LYS A 41 6.78 23.48 -4.49
C LYS A 41 7.69 22.64 -5.40
N ARG A 42 7.14 22.15 -6.51
CA ARG A 42 7.82 21.32 -7.53
C ARG A 42 8.24 19.92 -7.09
N ARG A 43 7.86 19.47 -5.90
CA ARG A 43 8.13 18.09 -5.47
C ARG A 43 6.92 17.21 -5.68
N LEU A 44 7.09 16.10 -6.39
CA LEU A 44 6.03 15.10 -6.60
C LEU A 44 5.79 14.30 -5.32
N PRO A 45 4.53 13.97 -5.00
CA PRO A 45 4.21 13.09 -3.90
C PRO A 45 4.83 11.69 -4.08
N LYS A 46 5.29 11.12 -2.99
CA LYS A 46 5.87 9.77 -2.95
C LYS A 46 5.22 8.96 -1.83
N ALA A 47 4.99 7.69 -2.09
CA ALA A 47 4.52 6.72 -1.10
C ALA A 47 5.53 5.58 -0.95
N GLY A 48 5.52 4.94 0.20
CA GLY A 48 6.29 3.75 0.48
C GLY A 48 5.44 2.73 1.22
N VAL A 49 6.07 1.67 1.73
CA VAL A 49 5.37 0.64 2.50
C VAL A 49 4.65 1.27 3.68
N SER A 50 3.44 0.82 3.95
CA SER A 50 2.51 1.26 4.99
C SER A 50 1.91 2.65 4.83
N ASP A 51 2.15 3.34 3.72
CA ASP A 51 1.46 4.59 3.43
C ASP A 51 0.04 4.33 2.91
N VAL A 52 -0.89 5.22 3.29
CA VAL A 52 -2.24 5.24 2.75
C VAL A 52 -2.25 6.07 1.47
N ILE A 53 -2.78 5.52 0.41
CA ILE A 53 -2.81 6.15 -0.91
C ILE A 53 -4.22 6.15 -1.48
N VAL A 54 -4.47 7.07 -2.39
CA VAL A 54 -5.68 7.08 -3.22
C VAL A 54 -5.29 6.59 -4.61
N CYS A 55 -5.99 5.58 -5.09
CA CYS A 55 -5.71 4.95 -6.38
C CYS A 55 -6.93 4.94 -7.27
N SER A 56 -6.69 4.92 -8.58
CA SER A 56 -7.67 4.60 -9.59
C SER A 56 -7.52 3.13 -9.98
N VAL A 57 -8.61 2.39 -10.00
CA VAL A 57 -8.60 0.98 -10.42
C VAL A 57 -8.58 0.92 -11.95
N LYS A 58 -7.51 0.38 -12.51
CA LYS A 58 -7.34 0.27 -13.97
C LYS A 58 -7.76 -1.08 -14.52
N LYS A 59 -7.54 -2.15 -13.76
CA LYS A 59 -7.97 -3.51 -14.10
C LYS A 59 -8.68 -4.14 -12.92
N GLY A 60 -9.71 -4.90 -13.19
CA GLY A 60 -10.49 -5.58 -12.16
C GLY A 60 -11.90 -5.89 -12.64
N SER A 61 -12.77 -6.27 -11.71
CA SER A 61 -14.19 -6.51 -12.01
C SER A 61 -14.88 -5.21 -12.43
N GLU A 62 -16.00 -5.32 -13.15
CA GLU A 62 -16.77 -4.16 -13.63
C GLU A 62 -17.21 -3.22 -12.51
N LYS A 63 -17.51 -3.77 -11.33
CA LYS A 63 -17.98 -3.01 -10.17
C LYS A 63 -16.92 -2.07 -9.61
N VAL A 64 -15.65 -2.43 -9.67
CA VAL A 64 -14.54 -1.66 -9.07
C VAL A 64 -13.71 -0.92 -10.11
N ARG A 65 -13.75 -1.34 -11.38
CA ARG A 65 -12.96 -0.70 -12.44
C ARG A 65 -13.38 0.76 -12.65
N LYS A 66 -12.41 1.63 -12.90
CA LYS A 66 -12.56 3.08 -13.10
C LYS A 66 -13.06 3.84 -11.87
N THR A 67 -12.99 3.25 -10.68
CA THR A 67 -13.33 3.95 -9.42
C THR A 67 -12.08 4.45 -8.72
N LEU A 68 -12.25 5.45 -7.86
CA LEU A 68 -11.21 5.89 -6.94
C LEU A 68 -11.37 5.13 -5.62
N VAL A 69 -10.28 4.57 -5.14
CA VAL A 69 -10.26 3.75 -3.93
C VAL A 69 -9.11 4.15 -3.02
N TYR A 70 -9.26 3.93 -1.72
CA TYR A 70 -8.17 4.05 -0.76
C TYR A 70 -7.47 2.71 -0.64
N ALA A 71 -6.16 2.75 -0.51
CA ALA A 71 -5.33 1.55 -0.38
C ALA A 71 -4.16 1.77 0.56
N VAL A 72 -3.64 0.69 1.13
CA VAL A 72 -2.42 0.68 1.93
C VAL A 72 -1.37 -0.08 1.15
N VAL A 73 -0.19 0.51 1.01
CA VAL A 73 0.94 -0.15 0.34
C VAL A 73 1.51 -1.23 1.26
N ILE A 74 1.54 -2.46 0.79
CA ILE A 74 2.03 -3.62 1.57
C ILE A 74 3.41 -4.09 1.13
N ARG A 75 3.84 -3.81 -0.09
CA ARG A 75 5.15 -4.17 -0.61
C ARG A 75 5.66 -3.07 -1.53
N GLN A 76 6.99 -2.92 -1.58
CA GLN A 76 7.62 -2.05 -2.58
C GLN A 76 8.84 -2.74 -3.19
N LYS A 77 9.10 -2.48 -4.44
CA LYS A 77 10.23 -3.04 -5.19
C LYS A 77 11.57 -2.41 -4.77
N LYS A 78 11.56 -1.13 -4.39
CA LYS A 78 12.77 -0.44 -3.90
C LYS A 78 13.11 -0.95 -2.50
N GLU A 79 14.38 -1.26 -2.27
CA GLU A 79 14.86 -1.65 -0.95
C GLU A 79 14.67 -0.55 0.09
N TYR A 80 14.40 -0.94 1.32
CA TYR A 80 14.34 -0.03 2.45
C TYR A 80 15.03 -0.66 3.67
N LYS A 81 15.50 0.20 4.56
CA LYS A 81 16.21 -0.21 5.77
C LYS A 81 15.23 -0.28 6.94
N ARG A 82 15.26 -1.38 7.67
CA ARG A 82 14.53 -1.55 8.93
C ARG A 82 15.32 -0.99 10.10
N ALA A 83 14.63 -0.78 11.23
CA ALA A 83 15.25 -0.24 12.45
C ALA A 83 16.41 -1.08 12.98
N ASP A 84 16.41 -2.39 12.75
CA ASP A 84 17.49 -3.32 13.13
C ASP A 84 18.70 -3.31 12.19
N GLY A 85 18.66 -2.53 11.11
CA GLY A 85 19.71 -2.42 10.11
C GLY A 85 19.57 -3.34 8.91
N THR A 86 18.63 -4.29 8.91
CA THR A 86 18.39 -5.16 7.74
C THR A 86 17.74 -4.38 6.61
N ARG A 87 18.08 -4.74 5.37
CA ARG A 87 17.45 -4.18 4.17
C ARG A 87 16.53 -5.21 3.54
N ILE A 88 15.36 -4.76 3.10
CA ILE A 88 14.34 -5.59 2.50
C ILE A 88 13.88 -4.99 1.19
N LYS A 89 13.67 -5.83 0.19
CA LYS A 89 13.01 -5.47 -1.05
C LYS A 89 12.09 -6.61 -1.48
N PHE A 90 11.04 -6.27 -2.18
CA PHE A 90 10.11 -7.23 -2.76
C PHE A 90 10.21 -7.22 -4.27
N SER A 91 9.61 -8.20 -4.94
CA SER A 91 9.64 -8.31 -6.40
C SER A 91 8.72 -7.33 -7.11
N ASP A 92 7.73 -6.79 -6.41
CA ASP A 92 6.72 -5.90 -6.97
C ASP A 92 6.29 -4.80 -5.99
N ASN A 93 5.53 -3.85 -6.50
CA ASN A 93 4.79 -2.88 -5.70
C ASN A 93 3.36 -3.38 -5.58
N ALA A 94 2.86 -3.55 -4.36
CA ALA A 94 1.52 -4.06 -4.13
C ALA A 94 0.81 -3.27 -3.03
N ALA A 95 -0.51 -3.21 -3.14
CA ALA A 95 -1.37 -2.54 -2.17
C ALA A 95 -2.64 -3.36 -1.94
N VAL A 96 -3.32 -3.10 -0.84
CA VAL A 96 -4.63 -3.68 -0.52
C VAL A 96 -5.65 -2.57 -0.32
N LEU A 97 -6.87 -2.80 -0.76
CA LEU A 97 -7.94 -1.82 -0.62
C LEU A 97 -8.41 -1.72 0.83
N VAL A 98 -8.64 -0.49 1.26
CA VAL A 98 -9.12 -0.20 2.62
C VAL A 98 -10.27 0.79 2.58
N ASN A 99 -11.06 0.81 3.67
CA ASN A 99 -12.11 1.78 3.85
C ASN A 99 -11.51 3.17 4.10
N SER A 100 -12.05 4.20 3.47
CA SER A 100 -11.54 5.56 3.57
C SER A 100 -11.64 6.17 4.97
N LYS A 101 -12.57 5.71 5.79
CA LYS A 101 -12.82 6.26 7.14
C LYS A 101 -12.07 5.50 8.23
N THR A 102 -12.12 4.17 8.19
CA THR A 102 -11.60 3.29 9.25
C THR A 102 -10.27 2.65 8.92
N TYR A 103 -9.85 2.69 7.64
CA TYR A 103 -8.66 1.99 7.11
C TYR A 103 -8.71 0.47 7.32
N GLU A 104 -9.90 -0.08 7.45
CA GLU A 104 -10.10 -1.52 7.51
C GLU A 104 -10.05 -2.13 6.10
N PRO A 105 -9.45 -3.31 5.93
CA PRO A 105 -9.42 -3.97 4.62
C PRO A 105 -10.82 -4.25 4.09
N ILE A 106 -11.02 -4.03 2.81
CA ILE A 106 -12.27 -4.37 2.11
C ILE A 106 -12.28 -5.85 1.77
N GLY A 107 -11.13 -6.40 1.35
CA GLY A 107 -10.98 -7.82 1.08
C GLY A 107 -10.97 -8.66 2.35
N THR A 108 -11.21 -9.96 2.20
CA THR A 108 -11.26 -10.91 3.32
C THR A 108 -9.95 -11.67 3.52
N GLU A 109 -9.10 -11.72 2.51
CA GLU A 109 -7.88 -12.52 2.53
C GLU A 109 -6.77 -11.90 1.68
N ILE A 110 -5.53 -11.97 2.17
CA ILE A 110 -4.33 -11.62 1.42
C ILE A 110 -3.43 -12.87 1.37
N LYS A 111 -3.33 -13.50 0.20
CA LYS A 111 -2.55 -14.73 0.03
C LYS A 111 -1.06 -14.48 -0.16
N THR A 112 -0.68 -13.28 -0.58
CA THR A 112 0.70 -12.91 -0.87
C THR A 112 1.39 -12.35 0.36
N VAL A 113 2.71 -12.14 0.24
CA VAL A 113 3.53 -11.64 1.34
C VAL A 113 3.18 -10.18 1.65
N VAL A 114 3.09 -9.86 2.93
CA VAL A 114 2.86 -8.50 3.43
C VAL A 114 4.08 -8.09 4.25
N ALA A 115 4.54 -6.85 4.07
CA ALA A 115 5.64 -6.32 4.86
C ALA A 115 5.19 -6.10 6.31
N ARG A 116 6.10 -6.38 7.24
CA ARG A 116 5.84 -6.21 8.69
C ARG A 116 5.39 -4.81 9.06
N GLU A 117 5.93 -3.79 8.42
CA GLU A 117 5.60 -2.39 8.69
C GLU A 117 4.14 -2.08 8.42
N ALA A 118 3.56 -2.66 7.37
CA ALA A 118 2.14 -2.51 7.08
C ALA A 118 1.26 -3.15 8.15
N VAL A 119 1.66 -4.31 8.65
CA VAL A 119 0.94 -5.02 9.73
C VAL A 119 1.04 -4.26 11.06
N GLU A 120 2.20 -3.72 11.40
CA GLU A 120 2.39 -2.93 12.62
C GLU A 120 1.55 -1.67 12.64
N ARG A 121 1.42 -1.01 11.50
CA ARG A 121 0.64 0.23 11.38
C ARG A 121 -0.86 -0.03 11.25
N PHE A 122 -1.24 -1.08 10.56
CA PHE A 122 -2.63 -1.46 10.30
C PHE A 122 -2.87 -2.91 10.74
N SER A 123 -3.23 -3.08 12.01
CA SER A 123 -3.41 -4.42 12.60
C SER A 123 -4.46 -5.26 11.89
N MET A 124 -5.51 -4.64 11.34
CA MET A 124 -6.56 -5.36 10.61
C MET A 124 -6.03 -5.98 9.31
N VAL A 125 -5.08 -5.33 8.65
CA VAL A 125 -4.39 -5.92 7.49
C VAL A 125 -3.62 -7.18 7.90
N GLY A 126 -3.00 -7.16 9.07
CA GLY A 126 -2.32 -8.34 9.62
C GLY A 126 -3.24 -9.52 9.88
N LYS A 127 -4.47 -9.27 10.32
CA LYS A 127 -5.43 -10.34 10.62
C LYS A 127 -5.84 -11.15 9.39
N ILE A 128 -5.89 -10.52 8.22
CA ILE A 128 -6.26 -11.20 6.97
C ILE A 128 -5.05 -11.66 6.16
N SER A 129 -3.83 -11.35 6.60
CA SER A 129 -2.60 -11.73 5.91
C SER A 129 -2.19 -13.14 6.29
N GLN A 130 -1.82 -13.97 5.30
CA GLN A 130 -1.32 -15.32 5.55
C GLN A 130 0.19 -15.32 5.83
N ILE A 131 0.96 -14.47 5.15
CA ILE A 131 2.41 -14.43 5.25
C ILE A 131 2.85 -13.00 5.54
N VAL A 132 3.55 -12.81 6.65
CA VAL A 132 4.14 -11.52 7.04
C VAL A 132 5.66 -11.66 7.09
N LEU A 133 6.35 -10.77 6.41
CA LEU A 133 7.82 -10.82 6.32
C LEU A 133 8.49 -9.60 7.00
#